data_a2848dac7a2d416fc9f2648ab0b0aa91
#
_entry.id   a2848dac7a2d416fc9f2648ab0b0aa91
#
_cell.length_a   1.000
_cell.length_b   1.000
_cell.length_c   1.000
_cell.angle_alpha   90.00
_cell.angle_beta   90.00
_cell.angle_gamma   90.00
#
_symmetry.space_group_name_H-M   'P 1'
#
loop_
_entity.id
_entity.type
_entity.pdbx_description
1 polymer ?
#
loop_
_entity_poly.entity_id
_entity_poly.type
_entity_poly.pdbx_seq_one_letter_code
_entity_poly.pdbx_strand_id
1 'polypeptide(L)'
;MSEKTYDLVVVGGGILGTFHAYHAARLGTSVLLLEKDYRPVQATVRNFGQVVPSGMAGRWFDYGLRSLHFYKEIQAEFDLSARANGSVYIASDDHETQLLHEVKASFDARGYACQQLTKAEIRNRYPSVRPEYAREALFFPEEISVEPHLLINRMQEYLRRRYPNLTLRFGTAAVGCERTGSVVQVTLAGGERVSAGRVLVSGGGEFGLLFPELFRKSGILVSKLQMMRIAAPAGLLLPGNILTGLTIRRYESFEACPSFNAAPTPEHLKELKSQGIHILFKQALDGSLILGDSHSYAAIGEVENLGFQSEAHINELMFREAERIVQFPVRNLIECWSGYYPQHADGIFEHDVDDLIHIRTAIGGKGMTASGGYAEEVVKGWEL
;
A
#
# COMPACT_ATOMS: atom_id res chain seq x y z
N MET A 1 -4.38 14.27 39.03
CA MET A 1 -3.34 14.31 37.97
C MET A 1 -3.92 15.18 36.87
N SER A 2 -3.19 16.20 36.38
CA SER A 2 -3.67 17.02 35.25
C SER A 2 -3.88 16.11 34.04
N GLU A 3 -5.04 16.19 33.43
CA GLU A 3 -5.36 15.45 32.22
C GLU A 3 -4.40 15.92 31.10
N LYS A 4 -3.67 14.99 30.49
CA LYS A 4 -2.69 15.35 29.47
C LYS A 4 -3.44 15.69 28.19
N THR A 5 -3.24 16.91 27.68
CA THR A 5 -3.84 17.40 26.46
C THR A 5 -2.83 17.34 25.32
N TYR A 6 -3.27 16.89 24.15
CA TYR A 6 -2.51 16.89 22.90
C TYR A 6 -3.20 17.79 21.86
N ASP A 7 -2.46 18.36 20.96
CA ASP A 7 -3.06 19.09 19.83
C ASP A 7 -3.74 18.12 18.87
N LEU A 8 -3.11 16.96 18.63
CA LEU A 8 -3.64 15.92 17.76
C LEU A 8 -3.53 14.53 18.43
N VAL A 9 -4.63 13.77 18.42
CA VAL A 9 -4.62 12.33 18.68
C VAL A 9 -4.90 11.60 17.38
N VAL A 10 -4.00 10.69 17.01
CA VAL A 10 -4.14 9.78 15.86
C VAL A 10 -4.49 8.39 16.36
N VAL A 11 -5.62 7.85 15.97
CA VAL A 11 -6.07 6.49 16.29
C VAL A 11 -5.79 5.56 15.12
N GLY A 12 -4.85 4.64 15.31
CA GLY A 12 -4.37 3.68 14.30
C GLY A 12 -2.91 3.93 13.90
N GLY A 13 -2.02 2.99 14.28
CA GLY A 13 -0.57 3.03 14.01
C GLY A 13 -0.17 2.40 12.67
N GLY A 14 -1.11 2.18 11.75
CA GLY A 14 -0.79 1.79 10.39
C GLY A 14 -0.06 2.89 9.60
N ILE A 15 0.31 2.59 8.34
CA ILE A 15 1.11 3.52 7.53
C ILE A 15 0.42 4.89 7.36
N LEU A 16 -0.89 4.90 7.18
CA LEU A 16 -1.67 6.12 7.00
C LEU A 16 -1.64 7.01 8.26
N GLY A 17 -1.97 6.46 9.44
CA GLY A 17 -1.92 7.20 10.69
C GLY A 17 -0.49 7.61 11.08
N THR A 18 0.50 6.76 10.81
CA THR A 18 1.91 7.06 11.08
C THR A 18 2.40 8.26 10.26
N PHE A 19 2.02 8.38 8.98
CA PHE A 19 2.38 9.57 8.18
C PHE A 19 1.65 10.83 8.64
N HIS A 20 0.39 10.75 9.06
CA HIS A 20 -0.29 11.91 9.65
C HIS A 20 0.42 12.39 10.92
N ALA A 21 0.78 11.46 11.81
CA ALA A 21 1.54 11.77 13.01
C ALA A 21 2.92 12.37 12.68
N TYR A 22 3.60 11.87 11.65
CA TYR A 22 4.87 12.38 11.15
C TYR A 22 4.74 13.84 10.70
N HIS A 23 3.78 14.15 9.84
CA HIS A 23 3.62 15.51 9.32
C HIS A 23 3.19 16.50 10.40
N ALA A 24 2.28 16.11 11.30
CA ALA A 24 1.90 16.95 12.42
C ALA A 24 3.07 17.22 13.37
N ALA A 25 3.86 16.19 13.71
CA ALA A 25 5.03 16.34 14.57
C ALA A 25 6.10 17.26 13.94
N ARG A 26 6.29 17.21 12.62
CA ARG A 26 7.19 18.12 11.87
C ARG A 26 6.78 19.58 11.98
N LEU A 27 5.51 19.89 12.13
CA LEU A 27 5.00 21.25 12.34
C LEU A 27 5.11 21.72 13.79
N GLY A 28 5.64 20.89 14.70
CA GLY A 28 5.76 21.22 16.12
C GLY A 28 4.54 20.87 16.97
N THR A 29 3.48 20.33 16.37
CA THR A 29 2.24 19.91 17.02
C THR A 29 2.51 18.79 18.04
N SER A 30 1.90 18.87 19.23
CA SER A 30 1.97 17.77 20.20
C SER A 30 1.04 16.64 19.78
N VAL A 31 1.61 15.48 19.48
CA VAL A 31 0.89 14.34 18.89
C VAL A 31 0.89 13.14 19.81
N LEU A 32 -0.26 12.47 19.94
CA LEU A 32 -0.38 11.14 20.50
C LEU A 32 -0.87 10.18 19.40
N LEU A 33 -0.06 9.18 19.04
CA LEU A 33 -0.48 8.09 18.19
C LEU A 33 -0.81 6.86 19.03
N LEU A 34 -2.03 6.34 18.86
CA LEU A 34 -2.57 5.17 19.54
C LEU A 34 -2.62 3.98 18.56
N GLU A 35 -2.05 2.85 18.95
CA GLU A 35 -2.21 1.58 18.24
C GLU A 35 -2.77 0.53 19.21
N LYS A 36 -3.87 -0.12 18.84
CA LYS A 36 -4.55 -1.12 19.69
C LYS A 36 -3.73 -2.37 19.92
N ASP A 37 -2.93 -2.75 18.94
CA ASP A 37 -2.02 -3.89 18.99
C ASP A 37 -0.64 -3.45 19.52
N TYR A 38 0.19 -4.40 19.96
CA TYR A 38 1.57 -4.09 20.39
C TYR A 38 2.49 -3.65 19.23
N ARG A 39 2.03 -3.83 17.99
CA ARG A 39 2.61 -3.34 16.73
C ARG A 39 1.55 -3.46 15.64
N PRO A 40 1.64 -2.73 14.54
CA PRO A 40 0.73 -2.90 13.40
C PRO A 40 0.80 -4.32 12.84
N VAL A 41 -0.36 -4.98 12.68
CA VAL A 41 -0.47 -6.38 12.21
C VAL A 41 -1.40 -6.56 11.02
N GLN A 42 -2.04 -5.48 10.53
CA GLN A 42 -3.03 -5.52 9.47
C GLN A 42 -2.42 -5.17 8.09
N ALA A 43 -3.18 -4.54 7.20
CA ALA A 43 -2.84 -4.22 5.81
C ALA A 43 -1.42 -3.68 5.62
N THR A 44 -0.94 -2.82 6.53
CA THR A 44 0.39 -2.19 6.44
C THR A 44 1.54 -3.20 6.39
N VAL A 45 1.44 -4.34 7.05
CA VAL A 45 2.50 -5.36 7.09
C VAL A 45 2.23 -6.56 6.21
N ARG A 46 1.05 -6.63 5.60
CA ARG A 46 0.62 -7.76 4.78
C ARG A 46 0.59 -7.46 3.28
N ASN A 47 1.12 -6.31 2.87
CA ASN A 47 1.20 -5.88 1.47
C ASN A 47 2.51 -6.33 0.81
N PHE A 48 2.59 -6.11 -0.50
CA PHE A 48 3.72 -6.53 -1.34
C PHE A 48 5.03 -5.79 -1.01
N GLY A 49 4.95 -4.59 -0.47
CA GLY A 49 6.12 -3.75 -0.15
C GLY A 49 6.72 -3.05 -1.36
N GLN A 50 5.87 -2.47 -2.19
CA GLN A 50 6.26 -1.64 -3.32
C GLN A 50 5.79 -0.21 -3.10
N VAL A 51 6.61 0.76 -3.48
CA VAL A 51 6.25 2.18 -3.57
C VAL A 51 6.40 2.55 -5.04
N VAL A 52 5.28 2.49 -5.76
CA VAL A 52 5.19 2.53 -7.23
C VAL A 52 4.19 3.58 -7.69
N PRO A 53 4.56 4.88 -7.68
CA PRO A 53 3.70 5.94 -8.20
C PRO A 53 3.21 5.68 -9.62
N SER A 54 4.02 4.99 -10.45
CA SER A 54 3.66 4.63 -11.83
C SER A 54 2.40 3.78 -11.97
N GLY A 55 1.95 3.12 -10.91
CA GLY A 55 0.68 2.37 -10.91
C GLY A 55 -0.57 3.23 -10.69
N MET A 56 -0.41 4.52 -10.40
CA MET A 56 -1.49 5.42 -9.98
C MET A 56 -1.75 6.51 -11.00
N ALA A 57 -2.95 7.11 -10.94
CA ALA A 57 -3.36 8.22 -11.80
C ALA A 57 -3.80 9.45 -10.97
N GLY A 58 -3.90 10.62 -11.63
CA GLY A 58 -4.41 11.85 -11.04
C GLY A 58 -3.70 12.25 -9.73
N ARG A 59 -4.48 12.65 -8.74
CA ARG A 59 -3.97 13.07 -7.41
C ARG A 59 -3.18 11.97 -6.69
N TRP A 60 -3.53 10.70 -6.94
CA TRP A 60 -2.86 9.58 -6.29
C TRP A 60 -1.43 9.39 -6.77
N PHE A 61 -1.17 9.66 -8.05
CA PHE A 61 0.19 9.72 -8.56
C PHE A 61 1.01 10.82 -7.87
N ASP A 62 0.44 12.02 -7.69
CA ASP A 62 1.12 13.14 -7.03
C ASP A 62 1.40 12.85 -5.55
N TYR A 63 0.45 12.21 -4.86
CA TYR A 63 0.68 11.70 -3.49
C TYR A 63 1.77 10.63 -3.45
N GLY A 64 1.79 9.74 -4.46
CA GLY A 64 2.83 8.72 -4.60
C GLY A 64 4.22 9.32 -4.75
N LEU A 65 4.39 10.34 -5.59
CA LEU A 65 5.66 11.05 -5.76
C LEU A 65 6.15 11.71 -4.46
N ARG A 66 5.25 12.39 -3.74
CA ARG A 66 5.58 13.00 -2.45
C ARG A 66 5.95 11.94 -1.41
N SER A 67 5.22 10.83 -1.35
CA SER A 67 5.54 9.72 -0.45
C SER A 67 6.90 9.11 -0.76
N LEU A 68 7.22 8.90 -2.03
CA LEU A 68 8.51 8.38 -2.49
C LEU A 68 9.66 9.29 -2.03
N HIS A 69 9.45 10.62 -2.11
CA HIS A 69 10.40 11.59 -1.58
C HIS A 69 10.61 11.42 -0.07
N PHE A 70 9.54 11.33 0.74
CA PHE A 70 9.66 11.15 2.19
C PHE A 70 10.33 9.84 2.57
N TYR A 71 10.04 8.74 1.89
CA TYR A 71 10.74 7.48 2.14
C TYR A 71 12.24 7.60 1.89
N LYS A 72 12.65 8.26 0.80
CA LYS A 72 14.06 8.48 0.47
C LYS A 72 14.74 9.43 1.45
N GLU A 73 14.05 10.51 1.85
CA GLU A 73 14.54 11.47 2.86
C GLU A 73 14.84 10.77 4.19
N ILE A 74 13.84 10.00 4.71
CA ILE A 74 14.01 9.29 5.98
C ILE A 74 15.06 8.17 5.84
N GLN A 75 15.06 7.42 4.73
CA GLN A 75 16.04 6.35 4.50
C GLN A 75 17.47 6.86 4.51
N ALA A 76 17.72 8.10 4.09
CA ALA A 76 19.06 8.71 4.11
C ALA A 76 19.56 8.97 5.54
N GLU A 77 18.67 9.18 6.50
CA GLU A 77 18.97 9.43 7.90
C GLU A 77 18.83 8.18 8.79
N PHE A 78 17.89 7.31 8.45
CA PHE A 78 17.51 6.15 9.25
C PHE A 78 17.04 5.01 8.36
N ASP A 79 17.64 3.83 8.51
CA ASP A 79 17.31 2.67 7.67
C ASP A 79 15.87 2.22 7.84
N LEU A 80 15.03 2.47 6.83
CA LEU A 80 13.64 2.02 6.73
C LEU A 80 13.48 0.69 5.96
N SER A 81 14.55 0.03 5.57
CA SER A 81 14.55 -1.07 4.58
C SER A 81 14.19 -0.67 3.14
N ALA A 82 14.19 0.63 2.83
CA ALA A 82 13.86 1.12 1.50
C ALA A 82 15.04 0.94 0.54
N ARG A 83 14.78 0.27 -0.59
CA ARG A 83 15.78 -0.02 -1.62
C ARG A 83 15.41 0.69 -2.91
N ALA A 84 16.30 1.56 -3.39
CA ALA A 84 16.16 2.27 -4.67
C ALA A 84 16.56 1.32 -5.82
N ASN A 85 15.71 0.34 -6.10
CA ASN A 85 15.98 -0.74 -7.07
C ASN A 85 15.07 -0.70 -8.29
N GLY A 86 14.12 0.26 -8.34
CA GLY A 86 13.23 0.48 -9.47
C GLY A 86 12.10 -0.55 -9.60
N SER A 87 11.26 -0.29 -10.60
CA SER A 87 10.18 -1.20 -11.01
C SER A 87 10.13 -1.32 -12.52
N VAL A 88 9.70 -2.46 -13.03
CA VAL A 88 9.54 -2.70 -14.46
C VAL A 88 8.19 -3.32 -14.76
N TYR A 89 7.46 -2.76 -15.72
CA TYR A 89 6.28 -3.38 -16.31
C TYR A 89 6.70 -4.10 -17.59
N ILE A 90 6.41 -5.40 -17.69
CA ILE A 90 6.77 -6.24 -18.84
C ILE A 90 5.51 -6.64 -19.58
N ALA A 91 5.39 -6.19 -20.83
CA ALA A 91 4.30 -6.54 -21.72
C ALA A 91 4.51 -7.91 -22.35
N SER A 92 3.44 -8.71 -22.45
CA SER A 92 3.43 -10.04 -23.04
C SER A 92 2.76 -10.11 -24.41
N ASP A 93 2.00 -9.09 -24.79
CA ASP A 93 1.29 -9.00 -26.07
C ASP A 93 1.31 -7.58 -26.66
N ASP A 94 0.76 -7.42 -27.87
CA ASP A 94 0.77 -6.15 -28.58
C ASP A 94 -0.12 -5.08 -27.94
N HIS A 95 -1.22 -5.49 -27.30
CA HIS A 95 -2.11 -4.55 -26.59
C HIS A 95 -1.43 -3.99 -25.33
N GLU A 96 -0.76 -4.85 -24.56
CA GLU A 96 0.01 -4.42 -23.39
C GLU A 96 1.17 -3.50 -23.79
N THR A 97 1.84 -3.80 -24.94
CA THR A 97 2.88 -2.95 -25.51
C THR A 97 2.33 -1.57 -25.87
N GLN A 98 1.15 -1.50 -26.51
CA GLN A 98 0.48 -0.24 -26.81
C GLN A 98 0.19 0.57 -25.54
N LEU A 99 -0.29 -0.08 -24.48
CA LEU A 99 -0.54 0.58 -23.20
C LEU A 99 0.76 1.11 -22.55
N LEU A 100 1.89 0.38 -22.67
CA LEU A 100 3.19 0.87 -22.21
C LEU A 100 3.61 2.16 -22.95
N HIS A 101 3.38 2.24 -24.26
CA HIS A 101 3.70 3.45 -25.04
C HIS A 101 2.83 4.63 -24.62
N GLU A 102 1.53 4.43 -24.44
CA GLU A 102 0.60 5.48 -24.04
C GLU A 102 0.89 6.00 -22.64
N VAL A 103 1.11 5.10 -21.68
CA VAL A 103 1.43 5.51 -20.31
C VAL A 103 2.80 6.19 -20.22
N LYS A 104 3.76 5.73 -21.04
CA LYS A 104 5.07 6.41 -21.16
C LYS A 104 4.92 7.86 -21.62
N ALA A 105 4.14 8.10 -22.67
CA ALA A 105 3.89 9.45 -23.16
C ALA A 105 3.28 10.35 -22.07
N SER A 106 2.37 9.81 -21.25
CA SER A 106 1.79 10.52 -20.12
C SER A 106 2.83 10.86 -19.04
N PHE A 107 3.73 9.92 -18.70
CA PHE A 107 4.79 10.15 -17.70
C PHE A 107 5.88 11.09 -18.22
N ASP A 108 6.27 10.99 -19.50
CA ASP A 108 7.20 11.94 -20.13
C ASP A 108 6.66 13.38 -20.07
N ALA A 109 5.36 13.57 -20.35
CA ALA A 109 4.71 14.88 -20.25
C ALA A 109 4.69 15.44 -18.81
N ARG A 110 4.76 14.57 -17.80
CA ARG A 110 4.83 14.94 -16.38
C ARG A 110 6.26 15.01 -15.84
N GLY A 111 7.27 14.74 -16.67
CA GLY A 111 8.67 14.70 -16.24
C GLY A 111 9.01 13.55 -15.29
N TYR A 112 8.20 12.48 -15.25
CA TYR A 112 8.48 11.31 -14.42
C TYR A 112 9.39 10.34 -15.19
N ALA A 113 10.60 10.14 -14.66
CA ALA A 113 11.62 9.36 -15.33
C ALA A 113 11.19 7.91 -15.56
N CYS A 114 11.13 7.50 -16.83
CA CYS A 114 10.91 6.12 -17.23
C CYS A 114 11.70 5.77 -18.49
N GLN A 115 12.06 4.52 -18.64
CA GLN A 115 12.87 4.02 -19.74
C GLN A 115 12.16 2.84 -20.41
N GLN A 116 11.90 2.97 -21.71
CA GLN A 116 11.45 1.85 -22.54
C GLN A 116 12.60 0.88 -22.77
N LEU A 117 12.34 -0.41 -22.62
CA LEU A 117 13.30 -1.49 -22.82
C LEU A 117 12.84 -2.38 -23.96
N THR A 118 13.73 -2.58 -24.92
CA THR A 118 13.57 -3.55 -26.01
C THR A 118 13.70 -4.98 -25.48
N LYS A 119 13.25 -5.96 -26.24
CA LYS A 119 13.38 -7.38 -25.91
C LYS A 119 14.84 -7.79 -25.60
N ALA A 120 15.82 -7.21 -26.29
CA ALA A 120 17.24 -7.48 -26.05
C ALA A 120 17.70 -6.91 -24.70
N GLU A 121 17.28 -5.69 -24.36
CA GLU A 121 17.59 -5.06 -23.07
C GLU A 121 16.91 -5.77 -21.91
N ILE A 122 15.66 -6.24 -22.08
CA ILE A 122 14.96 -7.08 -21.08
C ILE A 122 15.75 -8.37 -20.83
N ARG A 123 16.17 -9.07 -21.90
CA ARG A 123 16.94 -10.29 -21.78
C ARG A 123 18.25 -10.10 -21.01
N ASN A 124 18.92 -8.96 -21.21
CA ASN A 124 20.17 -8.66 -20.54
C ASN A 124 19.96 -8.26 -19.07
N ARG A 125 18.95 -7.46 -18.78
CA ARG A 125 18.69 -6.91 -17.44
C ARG A 125 17.89 -7.84 -16.55
N TYR A 126 16.97 -8.60 -17.15
CA TYR A 126 16.06 -9.54 -16.46
C TYR A 126 16.20 -10.96 -17.04
N PRO A 127 17.39 -11.59 -16.95
CA PRO A 127 17.64 -12.90 -17.58
C PRO A 127 16.77 -14.02 -17.02
N SER A 128 16.14 -13.80 -15.86
CA SER A 128 15.20 -14.72 -15.25
C SER A 128 13.80 -14.70 -15.89
N VAL A 129 13.48 -13.69 -16.70
CA VAL A 129 12.20 -13.61 -17.43
C VAL A 129 12.31 -14.43 -18.72
N ARG A 130 11.27 -15.18 -19.05
CA ARG A 130 11.22 -15.98 -20.28
C ARG A 130 11.25 -15.07 -21.51
N PRO A 131 12.16 -15.31 -22.48
CA PRO A 131 12.25 -14.49 -23.70
C PRO A 131 10.97 -14.51 -24.54
N GLU A 132 10.21 -15.62 -24.50
CA GLU A 132 8.94 -15.79 -25.21
C GLU A 132 7.79 -15.01 -24.56
N TYR A 133 7.87 -14.75 -23.26
CA TYR A 133 6.91 -13.92 -22.54
C TYR A 133 7.09 -12.44 -22.88
N ALA A 134 8.33 -11.95 -22.77
CA ALA A 134 8.61 -10.52 -22.85
C ALA A 134 8.63 -10.00 -24.30
N ARG A 135 7.82 -8.95 -24.57
CA ARG A 135 7.86 -8.18 -25.82
C ARG A 135 8.60 -6.88 -25.65
N GLU A 136 8.10 -6.01 -24.80
CA GLU A 136 8.70 -4.74 -24.41
C GLU A 136 8.50 -4.51 -22.91
N ALA A 137 9.22 -3.55 -22.35
CA ALA A 137 9.03 -3.19 -20.96
C ALA A 137 9.19 -1.68 -20.74
N LEU A 138 8.64 -1.19 -19.64
CA LEU A 138 8.81 0.17 -19.16
C LEU A 138 9.41 0.14 -17.75
N PHE A 139 10.61 0.68 -17.60
CA PHE A 139 11.35 0.72 -16.34
C PHE A 139 11.28 2.09 -15.69
N PHE A 140 11.02 2.11 -14.37
CA PHE A 140 10.93 3.29 -13.51
C PHE A 140 12.06 3.27 -12.48
N PRO A 141 13.16 4.01 -12.69
CA PRO A 141 14.36 3.94 -11.86
C PRO A 141 14.19 4.48 -10.44
N GLU A 142 13.25 5.43 -10.25
CA GLU A 142 13.07 6.14 -8.99
C GLU A 142 12.26 5.35 -7.95
N GLU A 143 11.55 4.31 -8.38
CA GLU A 143 10.68 3.52 -7.52
C GLU A 143 11.47 2.62 -6.58
N ILE A 144 10.86 2.29 -5.45
CA ILE A 144 11.53 1.56 -4.38
C ILE A 144 10.74 0.32 -3.96
N SER A 145 11.44 -0.63 -3.38
CA SER A 145 10.84 -1.70 -2.60
C SER A 145 11.21 -1.59 -1.13
N VAL A 146 10.33 -2.09 -0.27
CA VAL A 146 10.48 -2.07 1.18
C VAL A 146 10.12 -3.45 1.77
N GLU A 147 10.57 -3.71 3.00
CA GLU A 147 10.01 -4.80 3.80
C GLU A 147 8.92 -4.22 4.71
N PRO A 148 7.61 -4.47 4.45
CA PRO A 148 6.52 -3.74 5.09
C PRO A 148 6.55 -3.76 6.62
N HIS A 149 6.85 -4.93 7.21
CA HIS A 149 6.93 -5.07 8.67
C HIS A 149 8.15 -4.37 9.28
N LEU A 150 9.29 -4.34 8.57
CA LEU A 150 10.46 -3.57 9.00
C LEU A 150 10.23 -2.08 8.85
N LEU A 151 9.71 -1.67 7.69
CA LEU A 151 9.43 -0.27 7.39
C LEU A 151 8.60 0.41 8.47
N ILE A 152 7.45 -0.15 8.81
CA ILE A 152 6.53 0.53 9.75
C ILE A 152 7.12 0.60 11.16
N ASN A 153 7.74 -0.48 11.64
CA ASN A 153 8.37 -0.51 12.94
C ASN A 153 9.56 0.47 13.04
N ARG A 154 10.39 0.52 12.00
CA ARG A 154 11.54 1.42 11.92
C ARG A 154 11.11 2.88 11.74
N MET A 155 10.06 3.13 10.96
CA MET A 155 9.49 4.47 10.83
C MET A 155 8.98 5.00 12.17
N GLN A 156 8.24 4.19 12.92
CA GLN A 156 7.76 4.56 14.26
C GLN A 156 8.93 4.77 15.25
N GLU A 157 9.98 3.97 15.16
CA GLU A 157 11.20 4.17 15.95
C GLU A 157 11.92 5.47 15.56
N TYR A 158 12.05 5.76 14.27
CA TYR A 158 12.57 7.04 13.77
C TYR A 158 11.78 8.22 14.34
N LEU A 159 10.46 8.17 14.26
CA LEU A 159 9.57 9.22 14.78
C LEU A 159 9.79 9.45 16.27
N ARG A 160 9.85 8.38 17.06
CA ARG A 160 10.08 8.45 18.52
C ARG A 160 11.42 9.11 18.87
N ARG A 161 12.47 8.86 18.09
CA ARG A 161 13.80 9.45 18.30
C ARG A 161 13.88 10.89 17.84
N ARG A 162 13.23 11.21 16.74
CA ARG A 162 13.38 12.49 16.03
C ARG A 162 12.47 13.58 16.58
N TYR A 163 11.28 13.21 17.08
CA TYR A 163 10.24 14.16 17.46
C TYR A 163 9.83 13.99 18.93
N PRO A 164 10.40 14.83 19.86
CA PRO A 164 10.06 14.76 21.29
C PRO A 164 8.62 15.20 21.59
N ASN A 165 7.96 15.91 20.67
CA ASN A 165 6.55 16.29 20.72
C ASN A 165 5.59 15.17 20.27
N LEU A 166 6.10 14.01 19.89
CA LEU A 166 5.30 12.85 19.49
C LEU A 166 5.39 11.74 20.54
N THR A 167 4.23 11.27 21.00
CA THR A 167 4.09 10.10 21.89
C THR A 167 3.47 8.94 21.13
N LEU A 168 4.08 7.75 21.19
CA LEU A 168 3.52 6.52 20.63
C LEU A 168 3.05 5.61 21.79
N ARG A 169 1.80 5.15 21.73
CA ARG A 169 1.25 4.19 22.71
C ARG A 169 0.69 2.97 21.97
N PHE A 170 1.35 1.85 22.15
CA PHE A 170 0.94 0.55 21.63
C PHE A 170 0.15 -0.24 22.68
N GLY A 171 -0.59 -1.28 22.26
CA GLY A 171 -1.47 -2.05 23.12
C GLY A 171 -2.58 -1.19 23.73
N THR A 172 -2.99 -0.13 23.04
CA THR A 172 -3.88 0.90 23.58
C THR A 172 -5.01 1.19 22.61
N ALA A 173 -6.19 0.63 22.85
CA ALA A 173 -7.37 0.82 22.04
C ALA A 173 -8.16 2.06 22.48
N ALA A 174 -8.51 2.95 21.55
CA ALA A 174 -9.53 3.97 21.76
C ALA A 174 -10.91 3.34 21.55
N VAL A 175 -11.83 3.55 22.49
CA VAL A 175 -13.19 2.97 22.49
C VAL A 175 -14.29 4.03 22.58
N GLY A 176 -13.92 5.28 22.70
CA GLY A 176 -14.83 6.43 22.68
C GLY A 176 -14.12 7.66 22.16
N CYS A 177 -14.84 8.50 21.45
CA CYS A 177 -14.35 9.76 20.91
C CYS A 177 -15.52 10.74 20.89
N GLU A 178 -15.51 11.71 21.80
CA GLU A 178 -16.63 12.63 22.02
C GLU A 178 -16.14 14.06 22.15
N ARG A 179 -16.78 14.97 21.44
CA ARG A 179 -16.51 16.40 21.58
C ARG A 179 -17.04 16.93 22.91
N THR A 180 -16.21 17.67 23.61
CA THR A 180 -16.54 18.36 24.86
C THR A 180 -16.07 19.82 24.77
N GLY A 181 -16.95 20.71 24.36
CA GLY A 181 -16.60 22.10 24.11
C GLY A 181 -15.64 22.28 22.94
N SER A 182 -14.46 22.82 23.24
CA SER A 182 -13.39 23.07 22.24
C SER A 182 -12.35 21.93 22.11
N VAL A 183 -12.55 20.81 22.82
CA VAL A 183 -11.65 19.66 22.78
C VAL A 183 -12.43 18.37 22.55
N VAL A 184 -11.72 17.34 22.17
CA VAL A 184 -12.25 15.97 22.03
C VAL A 184 -11.73 15.12 23.18
N GLN A 185 -12.62 14.41 23.85
CA GLN A 185 -12.28 13.39 24.85
C GLN A 185 -12.19 12.03 24.18
N VAL A 186 -11.00 11.45 24.18
CA VAL A 186 -10.74 10.08 23.72
C VAL A 186 -10.72 9.16 24.92
N THR A 187 -11.64 8.18 24.97
CA THR A 187 -11.71 7.16 26.00
C THR A 187 -10.95 5.92 25.55
N LEU A 188 -10.03 5.47 26.38
CA LEU A 188 -9.24 4.26 26.15
C LEU A 188 -9.90 3.03 26.81
N ALA A 189 -9.64 1.83 26.29
CA ALA A 189 -10.25 0.59 26.80
C ALA A 189 -9.99 0.35 28.31
N GLY A 190 -8.90 0.88 28.86
CA GLY A 190 -8.60 0.83 30.30
C GLY A 190 -9.33 1.86 31.16
N GLY A 191 -10.24 2.68 30.58
CA GLY A 191 -10.97 3.73 31.26
C GLY A 191 -10.23 5.07 31.40
N GLU A 192 -8.97 5.14 31.01
CA GLU A 192 -8.23 6.41 30.91
C GLU A 192 -8.88 7.32 29.85
N ARG A 193 -8.89 8.62 30.11
CA ARG A 193 -9.31 9.64 29.16
C ARG A 193 -8.14 10.53 28.76
N VAL A 194 -8.10 10.89 27.51
CA VAL A 194 -7.10 11.79 26.92
C VAL A 194 -7.82 12.92 26.19
N SER A 195 -7.42 14.17 26.45
CA SER A 195 -7.96 15.34 25.76
C SER A 195 -7.13 15.64 24.51
N ALA A 196 -7.81 16.02 23.43
CA ALA A 196 -7.19 16.41 22.17
C ALA A 196 -7.85 17.66 21.57
N GLY A 197 -7.06 18.55 20.97
CA GLY A 197 -7.58 19.61 20.12
C GLY A 197 -8.27 19.08 18.87
N ARG A 198 -7.72 17.99 18.32
CA ARG A 198 -8.25 17.30 17.14
C ARG A 198 -7.98 15.79 17.21
N VAL A 199 -8.87 14.99 16.63
CA VAL A 199 -8.73 13.53 16.54
C VAL A 199 -8.81 13.08 15.08
N LEU A 200 -7.85 12.26 14.68
CA LEU A 200 -7.87 11.53 13.43
C LEU A 200 -8.07 10.05 13.68
N VAL A 201 -9.09 9.46 13.07
CA VAL A 201 -9.33 8.02 13.08
C VAL A 201 -8.85 7.40 11.77
N SER A 202 -7.75 6.63 11.86
CA SER A 202 -7.11 5.89 10.74
C SER A 202 -6.98 4.41 11.09
N GLY A 203 -8.04 3.82 11.64
CA GLY A 203 -8.07 2.46 12.20
C GLY A 203 -7.93 1.31 11.18
N GLY A 204 -7.74 1.61 9.88
CA GLY A 204 -7.66 0.58 8.84
C GLY A 204 -8.96 -0.23 8.77
N GLY A 205 -8.88 -1.54 9.03
CA GLY A 205 -10.02 -2.45 9.03
C GLY A 205 -10.75 -2.57 10.39
N GLU A 206 -10.47 -1.70 11.36
CA GLU A 206 -11.17 -1.68 12.63
C GLU A 206 -12.43 -0.81 12.53
N PHE A 207 -13.59 -1.45 12.39
CA PHE A 207 -14.87 -0.78 12.18
C PHE A 207 -15.84 -0.88 13.37
N GLY A 208 -15.46 -1.57 14.43
CA GLY A 208 -16.32 -1.89 15.56
C GLY A 208 -16.13 -1.00 16.79
N LEU A 209 -14.92 -0.49 17.01
CA LEU A 209 -14.58 0.24 18.23
C LEU A 209 -15.06 1.69 18.23
N LEU A 210 -14.90 2.39 17.10
CA LEU A 210 -15.30 3.79 16.95
C LEU A 210 -16.24 3.93 15.75
N PHE A 211 -17.34 4.64 15.93
CA PHE A 211 -18.30 5.00 14.87
C PHE A 211 -18.86 3.81 14.04
N PRO A 212 -19.23 2.66 14.64
CA PRO A 212 -19.64 1.46 13.88
C PRO A 212 -20.84 1.70 12.97
N GLU A 213 -21.82 2.55 13.39
CA GLU A 213 -22.98 2.89 12.57
C GLU A 213 -22.62 3.67 11.31
N LEU A 214 -21.61 4.53 11.41
CA LEU A 214 -21.11 5.31 10.29
C LEU A 214 -20.42 4.37 9.29
N PHE A 215 -19.55 3.48 9.77
CA PHE A 215 -18.87 2.53 8.91
C PHE A 215 -19.84 1.58 8.19
N ARG A 216 -20.88 1.10 8.85
CA ARG A 216 -21.92 0.26 8.20
C ARG A 216 -22.57 0.93 6.99
N LYS A 217 -22.63 2.26 6.93
CA LYS A 217 -23.26 3.04 5.86
C LYS A 217 -22.23 3.64 4.88
N SER A 218 -20.95 3.38 5.07
CA SER A 218 -19.86 4.07 4.36
C SER A 218 -19.66 3.63 2.91
N GLY A 219 -20.20 2.48 2.50
CA GLY A 219 -19.90 1.90 1.18
C GLY A 219 -18.48 1.30 1.05
N ILE A 220 -17.74 1.22 2.15
CA ILE A 220 -16.41 0.59 2.17
C ILE A 220 -16.53 -0.90 1.81
N LEU A 221 -15.67 -1.35 0.91
CA LEU A 221 -15.42 -2.75 0.62
C LEU A 221 -14.12 -3.19 1.28
N VAL A 222 -14.03 -4.45 1.63
CA VAL A 222 -12.79 -5.08 2.06
C VAL A 222 -12.31 -6.02 0.98
N SER A 223 -11.08 -5.82 0.51
CA SER A 223 -10.39 -6.72 -0.40
C SER A 223 -9.52 -7.68 0.38
N LYS A 224 -9.73 -8.99 0.21
CA LYS A 224 -8.79 -10.01 0.65
C LYS A 224 -7.81 -10.29 -0.48
N LEU A 225 -6.53 -10.12 -0.21
CA LEU A 225 -5.43 -10.44 -1.11
C LEU A 225 -4.69 -11.67 -0.61
N GLN A 226 -4.39 -12.59 -1.50
CA GLN A 226 -3.57 -13.75 -1.19
C GLN A 226 -2.21 -13.61 -1.85
N MET A 227 -1.14 -13.82 -1.09
CA MET A 227 0.25 -13.69 -1.50
C MET A 227 1.07 -14.88 -1.02
N MET A 228 2.19 -15.11 -1.68
CA MET A 228 3.11 -16.20 -1.37
C MET A 228 4.55 -15.69 -1.22
N ARG A 229 5.30 -16.39 -0.37
CA ARG A 229 6.76 -16.33 -0.33
C ARG A 229 7.31 -17.66 -0.82
N ILE A 230 8.23 -17.62 -1.77
CA ILE A 230 8.89 -18.79 -2.33
C ILE A 230 10.40 -18.70 -2.17
N ALA A 231 11.07 -19.85 -2.09
CA ALA A 231 12.51 -19.88 -2.06
C ALA A 231 13.08 -19.56 -3.43
N ALA A 232 14.01 -18.62 -3.48
CA ALA A 232 14.74 -18.30 -4.69
C ALA A 232 15.85 -19.32 -4.94
N PRO A 233 16.18 -19.65 -6.19
CA PRO A 233 17.41 -20.38 -6.51
C PRO A 233 18.65 -19.65 -6.02
N ALA A 234 19.69 -20.41 -5.66
CA ALA A 234 20.95 -19.85 -5.23
C ALA A 234 21.53 -18.89 -6.30
N GLY A 235 21.90 -17.69 -5.88
CA GLY A 235 22.49 -16.68 -6.77
C GLY A 235 21.48 -15.93 -7.65
N LEU A 236 20.18 -16.19 -7.53
CA LEU A 236 19.17 -15.40 -8.22
C LEU A 236 19.11 -13.98 -7.64
N LEU A 237 19.23 -12.99 -8.53
CA LEU A 237 19.00 -11.58 -8.22
C LEU A 237 17.91 -11.03 -9.14
N LEU A 238 16.88 -10.44 -8.58
CA LEU A 238 15.88 -9.67 -9.31
C LEU A 238 16.18 -8.17 -9.19
N PRO A 239 16.46 -7.49 -10.29
CA PRO A 239 16.76 -6.06 -10.27
C PRO A 239 15.45 -5.25 -10.14
N GLY A 240 14.97 -5.07 -8.91
CA GLY A 240 13.76 -4.31 -8.62
C GLY A 240 12.48 -5.14 -8.59
N ASN A 241 11.35 -4.43 -8.68
CA ASN A 241 10.03 -5.04 -8.74
C ASN A 241 9.68 -5.38 -10.20
N ILE A 242 9.17 -6.58 -10.44
CA ILE A 242 8.68 -7.00 -11.76
C ILE A 242 7.15 -7.03 -11.71
N LEU A 243 6.53 -6.25 -12.58
CA LEU A 243 5.09 -6.16 -12.77
C LEU A 243 4.76 -6.67 -14.18
N THR A 244 3.69 -7.42 -14.34
CA THR A 244 3.44 -8.16 -15.58
C THR A 244 2.09 -7.85 -16.21
N GLY A 245 1.75 -8.49 -17.31
CA GLY A 245 0.63 -8.16 -18.17
C GLY A 245 -0.71 -7.88 -17.50
N LEU A 246 -1.16 -8.74 -16.56
CA LEU A 246 -2.41 -8.49 -15.84
C LEU A 246 -2.34 -7.27 -14.91
N THR A 247 -1.14 -6.84 -14.48
CA THR A 247 -0.95 -5.57 -13.77
C THR A 247 -1.15 -4.38 -14.71
N ILE A 248 -0.61 -4.45 -15.95
CA ILE A 248 -0.82 -3.46 -17.01
C ILE A 248 -2.33 -3.33 -17.33
N ARG A 249 -3.08 -4.42 -17.27
CA ARG A 249 -4.52 -4.46 -17.54
C ARG A 249 -5.40 -4.11 -16.32
N ARG A 250 -4.81 -3.53 -15.25
CA ARG A 250 -5.50 -3.28 -13.98
C ARG A 250 -5.18 -1.95 -13.33
N TYR A 251 -3.95 -1.44 -13.43
CA TYR A 251 -3.54 -0.26 -12.67
C TYR A 251 -4.12 1.02 -13.25
N GLU A 252 -4.45 1.98 -12.38
CA GLU A 252 -5.13 3.23 -12.72
C GLU A 252 -4.41 4.05 -13.80
N SER A 253 -3.08 4.05 -13.81
CA SER A 253 -2.29 4.74 -14.83
C SER A 253 -2.54 4.20 -16.23
N PHE A 254 -2.76 2.88 -16.36
CA PHE A 254 -3.09 2.24 -17.62
C PHE A 254 -4.58 2.36 -17.93
N GLU A 255 -5.47 2.30 -16.92
CA GLU A 255 -6.91 2.54 -17.12
C GLU A 255 -7.20 3.91 -17.74
N ALA A 256 -6.33 4.89 -17.47
CA ALA A 256 -6.41 6.23 -18.07
C ALA A 256 -5.93 6.28 -19.54
N CYS A 257 -5.35 5.20 -20.08
CA CYS A 257 -4.87 5.15 -21.46
C CYS A 257 -6.02 5.01 -22.46
N PRO A 258 -5.98 5.71 -23.63
CA PRO A 258 -7.02 5.65 -24.65
C PRO A 258 -7.34 4.22 -25.13
N SER A 259 -6.32 3.36 -25.24
CA SER A 259 -6.45 1.99 -25.74
C SER A 259 -6.77 0.96 -24.66
N PHE A 260 -6.99 1.35 -23.41
CA PHE A 260 -7.18 0.38 -22.31
C PHE A 260 -8.27 -0.66 -22.58
N ASN A 261 -9.39 -0.23 -23.13
CA ASN A 261 -10.54 -1.08 -23.47
C ASN A 261 -10.56 -1.53 -24.95
N ALA A 262 -9.49 -1.29 -25.72
CA ALA A 262 -9.48 -1.56 -27.16
C ALA A 262 -9.39 -3.05 -27.51
N ALA A 263 -8.90 -3.88 -26.60
CA ALA A 263 -8.79 -5.32 -26.81
C ALA A 263 -9.39 -6.13 -25.65
N PRO A 264 -10.04 -7.28 -25.91
CA PRO A 264 -10.55 -8.15 -24.89
C PRO A 264 -9.39 -8.80 -24.11
N THR A 265 -9.66 -9.19 -22.87
CA THR A 265 -8.71 -10.01 -22.10
C THR A 265 -8.47 -11.35 -22.85
N PRO A 266 -7.21 -11.73 -23.11
CA PRO A 266 -6.88 -13.02 -23.74
C PRO A 266 -7.54 -14.20 -23.00
N GLU A 267 -7.94 -15.25 -23.74
CA GLU A 267 -8.70 -16.38 -23.18
C GLU A 267 -7.98 -17.02 -21.97
N HIS A 268 -6.68 -17.24 -22.09
CA HIS A 268 -5.87 -17.86 -21.03
C HIS A 268 -5.72 -17.00 -19.76
N LEU A 269 -6.05 -15.70 -19.81
CA LEU A 269 -6.00 -14.77 -18.68
C LEU A 269 -7.38 -14.52 -18.04
N LYS A 270 -8.47 -15.00 -18.63
CA LYS A 270 -9.85 -14.73 -18.15
C LYS A 270 -10.09 -15.28 -16.74
N GLU A 271 -9.66 -16.53 -16.48
CA GLU A 271 -9.80 -17.15 -15.17
C GLU A 271 -9.00 -16.35 -14.12
N LEU A 272 -7.74 -16.02 -14.41
CA LEU A 272 -6.91 -15.21 -13.50
C LEU A 272 -7.56 -13.85 -13.21
N LYS A 273 -8.04 -13.17 -14.26
CA LYS A 273 -8.73 -11.88 -14.10
C LYS A 273 -9.98 -11.99 -13.25
N SER A 274 -10.79 -13.06 -13.40
CA SER A 274 -12.00 -13.28 -12.60
C SER A 274 -11.70 -13.49 -11.11
N GLN A 275 -10.52 -14.03 -10.79
CA GLN A 275 -10.00 -14.18 -9.42
C GLN A 275 -9.18 -12.97 -8.94
N GLY A 276 -9.19 -11.87 -9.71
CA GLY A 276 -8.42 -10.66 -9.39
C GLY A 276 -6.91 -10.90 -9.34
N ILE A 277 -6.40 -11.96 -10.00
CA ILE A 277 -4.98 -12.32 -9.97
C ILE A 277 -4.21 -11.42 -10.94
N HIS A 278 -3.12 -10.86 -10.45
CA HIS A 278 -2.06 -10.29 -11.29
C HIS A 278 -0.69 -10.60 -10.67
N ILE A 279 0.26 -10.99 -11.51
CA ILE A 279 1.53 -11.50 -11.01
C ILE A 279 2.58 -10.41 -10.94
N LEU A 280 3.12 -10.27 -9.73
CA LEU A 280 4.26 -9.42 -9.42
C LEU A 280 5.33 -10.26 -8.73
N PHE A 281 6.58 -9.84 -8.89
CA PHE A 281 7.71 -10.42 -8.17
C PHE A 281 8.49 -9.33 -7.46
N LYS A 282 8.84 -9.59 -6.21
CA LYS A 282 9.78 -8.78 -5.42
C LYS A 282 10.74 -9.70 -4.69
N GLN A 283 12.04 -9.41 -4.76
CA GLN A 283 13.00 -10.09 -3.91
C GLN A 283 13.05 -9.42 -2.53
N ALA A 284 12.87 -10.21 -1.49
CA ALA A 284 12.97 -9.78 -0.10
C ALA A 284 14.44 -9.66 0.35
N LEU A 285 14.69 -9.03 1.51
CA LEU A 285 16.05 -8.84 2.04
C LEU A 285 16.76 -10.17 2.38
N ASP A 286 15.99 -11.20 2.72
CA ASP A 286 16.50 -12.55 3.01
C ASP A 286 16.80 -13.36 1.73
N GLY A 287 16.60 -12.75 0.55
CA GLY A 287 16.80 -13.38 -0.76
C GLY A 287 15.60 -14.17 -1.26
N SER A 288 14.58 -14.46 -0.45
CA SER A 288 13.33 -15.08 -0.90
C SER A 288 12.54 -14.18 -1.85
N LEU A 289 11.57 -14.75 -2.56
CA LEU A 289 10.73 -13.99 -3.49
C LEU A 289 9.30 -13.89 -2.96
N ILE A 290 8.73 -12.69 -3.03
CA ILE A 290 7.30 -12.47 -2.86
C ILE A 290 6.65 -12.57 -4.23
N LEU A 291 5.59 -13.36 -4.31
CA LEU A 291 4.81 -13.63 -5.51
C LEU A 291 3.32 -13.40 -5.21
N GLY A 292 2.63 -12.76 -6.07
CA GLY A 292 1.18 -12.55 -5.98
C GLY A 292 0.75 -11.38 -6.82
N ASP A 293 -0.48 -10.92 -6.63
CA ASP A 293 -1.50 -11.32 -5.66
C ASP A 293 -2.86 -11.63 -6.33
N SER A 294 -3.81 -12.07 -5.53
CA SER A 294 -5.24 -12.22 -5.92
C SER A 294 -6.11 -11.23 -5.16
N HIS A 295 -7.37 -11.04 -5.62
CA HIS A 295 -8.31 -10.13 -4.97
C HIS A 295 -9.72 -10.71 -4.92
N SER A 296 -10.27 -10.82 -3.72
CA SER A 296 -11.69 -11.11 -3.48
C SER A 296 -12.28 -9.98 -2.64
N TYR A 297 -13.56 -9.66 -2.83
CA TYR A 297 -14.16 -8.47 -2.24
C TYR A 297 -15.43 -8.81 -1.47
N ALA A 298 -15.65 -8.12 -0.33
CA ALA A 298 -16.90 -8.16 0.41
C ALA A 298 -17.23 -6.77 1.00
N ALA A 299 -18.51 -6.51 1.23
CA ALA A 299 -18.93 -5.35 2.03
C ALA A 299 -18.51 -5.52 3.50
N ILE A 300 -18.45 -4.42 4.26
CA ILE A 300 -18.04 -4.45 5.68
C ILE A 300 -18.86 -5.48 6.49
N GLY A 301 -20.15 -5.56 6.28
CA GLY A 301 -21.03 -6.49 7.01
C GLY A 301 -20.92 -7.95 6.56
N GLU A 302 -20.08 -8.26 5.58
CA GLU A 302 -19.92 -9.58 4.97
C GLU A 302 -18.46 -10.04 4.92
N VAL A 303 -17.57 -9.38 5.67
CA VAL A 303 -16.12 -9.66 5.64
C VAL A 303 -15.80 -11.10 6.02
N GLU A 304 -16.60 -11.69 6.89
CA GLU A 304 -16.47 -13.09 7.32
C GLU A 304 -16.58 -14.05 6.12
N ASN A 305 -17.32 -13.70 5.06
CA ASN A 305 -17.45 -14.51 3.85
C ASN A 305 -16.15 -14.63 3.07
N LEU A 306 -15.19 -13.72 3.28
CA LEU A 306 -13.85 -13.81 2.68
C LEU A 306 -13.00 -14.93 3.30
N GLY A 307 -13.37 -15.42 4.50
CA GLY A 307 -12.63 -16.44 5.23
C GLY A 307 -11.19 -15.99 5.57
N PHE A 308 -10.50 -16.75 6.39
CA PHE A 308 -9.12 -16.46 6.82
C PHE A 308 -8.06 -17.35 6.13
N GLN A 309 -8.49 -18.43 5.49
CA GLN A 309 -7.62 -19.40 4.85
C GLN A 309 -7.03 -18.88 3.53
N SER A 310 -5.84 -19.36 3.19
CA SER A 310 -5.30 -19.28 1.84
C SER A 310 -5.86 -20.42 0.98
N GLU A 311 -6.32 -20.10 -0.22
CA GLU A 311 -6.96 -21.04 -1.12
C GLU A 311 -5.93 -21.71 -2.04
N ALA A 312 -5.85 -23.05 -1.99
CA ALA A 312 -4.88 -23.83 -2.78
C ALA A 312 -5.09 -23.64 -4.30
N HIS A 313 -6.34 -23.48 -4.74
CA HIS A 313 -6.65 -23.23 -6.15
C HIS A 313 -6.07 -21.90 -6.62
N ILE A 314 -6.19 -20.84 -5.82
CA ILE A 314 -5.60 -19.52 -6.12
C ILE A 314 -4.08 -19.60 -6.21
N ASN A 315 -3.43 -20.33 -5.27
CA ASN A 315 -1.98 -20.58 -5.35
C ASN A 315 -1.59 -21.27 -6.66
N GLU A 316 -2.35 -22.29 -7.07
CA GLU A 316 -2.08 -23.02 -8.32
C GLU A 316 -2.22 -22.14 -9.56
N LEU A 317 -3.24 -21.27 -9.58
CA LEU A 317 -3.40 -20.29 -10.66
C LEU A 317 -2.22 -19.31 -10.72
N MET A 318 -1.77 -18.80 -9.57
CA MET A 318 -0.62 -17.90 -9.49
C MET A 318 0.68 -18.59 -9.90
N PHE A 319 0.90 -19.85 -9.51
CA PHE A 319 2.07 -20.63 -9.94
C PHE A 319 2.09 -20.86 -11.44
N ARG A 320 0.97 -21.29 -12.03
CA ARG A 320 0.87 -21.50 -13.49
C ARG A 320 1.21 -20.25 -14.28
N GLU A 321 0.71 -19.09 -13.84
CA GLU A 321 1.03 -17.84 -14.51
C GLU A 321 2.49 -17.42 -14.27
N ALA A 322 2.99 -17.56 -13.06
CA ALA A 322 4.39 -17.29 -12.75
C ALA A 322 5.35 -18.14 -13.59
N GLU A 323 5.06 -19.43 -13.80
CA GLU A 323 5.83 -20.35 -14.67
C GLU A 323 5.84 -19.91 -16.15
N ARG A 324 4.81 -19.19 -16.61
CA ARG A 324 4.80 -18.58 -17.94
C ARG A 324 5.75 -17.38 -18.05
N ILE A 325 5.97 -16.67 -16.94
CA ILE A 325 6.70 -15.41 -16.90
C ILE A 325 8.20 -15.65 -16.68
N VAL A 326 8.58 -16.54 -15.76
CA VAL A 326 9.97 -16.72 -15.33
C VAL A 326 10.52 -18.10 -15.62
N GLN A 327 11.87 -18.21 -15.71
CA GLN A 327 12.57 -19.46 -16.05
C GLN A 327 12.98 -20.29 -14.82
N PHE A 328 12.92 -19.71 -13.61
CA PHE A 328 13.29 -20.41 -12.38
C PHE A 328 12.09 -21.12 -11.75
N PRO A 329 12.32 -22.16 -10.91
CA PRO A 329 11.26 -22.84 -10.19
C PRO A 329 10.53 -21.90 -9.23
N VAL A 330 9.19 -21.84 -9.33
CA VAL A 330 8.34 -20.96 -8.48
C VAL A 330 7.55 -21.74 -7.42
N ARG A 331 7.58 -23.08 -7.45
CA ARG A 331 6.75 -23.92 -6.55
C ARG A 331 7.40 -24.22 -5.20
N ASN A 332 8.57 -23.69 -4.93
CA ASN A 332 9.26 -23.84 -3.65
C ASN A 332 8.64 -22.92 -2.59
N LEU A 333 7.40 -23.21 -2.23
CA LEU A 333 6.60 -22.43 -1.29
C LEU A 333 7.22 -22.46 0.12
N ILE A 334 7.42 -21.27 0.73
CA ILE A 334 7.84 -21.10 2.11
C ILE A 334 6.61 -20.80 2.96
N GLU A 335 5.80 -19.81 2.55
CA GLU A 335 4.60 -19.40 3.28
C GLU A 335 3.56 -18.76 2.34
N CYS A 336 2.31 -18.78 2.75
CA CYS A 336 1.24 -17.97 2.18
C CYS A 336 0.54 -17.18 3.28
N TRP A 337 0.04 -16.01 2.91
CA TRP A 337 -0.79 -15.20 3.82
C TRP A 337 -1.85 -14.44 3.06
N SER A 338 -2.84 -13.96 3.80
CA SER A 338 -3.84 -13.04 3.29
C SER A 338 -3.71 -11.66 3.94
N GLY A 339 -3.84 -10.62 3.15
CA GLY A 339 -4.03 -9.24 3.58
C GLY A 339 -5.50 -8.84 3.40
N TYR A 340 -6.03 -8.02 4.31
CA TYR A 340 -7.38 -7.47 4.21
C TYR A 340 -7.26 -5.96 4.11
N TYR A 341 -7.65 -5.40 2.95
CA TYR A 341 -7.48 -3.98 2.66
C TYR A 341 -8.84 -3.31 2.49
N PRO A 342 -9.29 -2.52 3.47
CA PRO A 342 -10.46 -1.67 3.26
C PRO A 342 -10.19 -0.67 2.15
N GLN A 343 -11.16 -0.50 1.26
CA GLN A 343 -11.10 0.42 0.14
C GLN A 343 -12.43 1.12 -0.08
N HIS A 344 -12.38 2.32 -0.62
CA HIS A 344 -13.55 3.13 -0.96
C HIS A 344 -13.51 3.53 -2.43
N ALA A 345 -14.69 3.74 -3.04
CA ALA A 345 -14.80 4.10 -4.45
C ALA A 345 -14.07 5.41 -4.80
N ASP A 346 -14.01 6.38 -3.87
CA ASP A 346 -13.30 7.64 -4.05
C ASP A 346 -11.78 7.52 -3.83
N GLY A 347 -11.27 6.28 -3.66
CA GLY A 347 -9.86 5.97 -3.43
C GLY A 347 -9.44 6.00 -1.97
N ILE A 348 -10.20 6.66 -1.11
CA ILE A 348 -10.08 6.67 0.35
C ILE A 348 -11.44 7.07 0.94
N PHE A 349 -11.77 6.58 2.12
CA PHE A 349 -12.93 7.06 2.87
C PHE A 349 -12.55 8.25 3.73
N GLU A 350 -13.12 9.40 3.43
CA GLU A 350 -12.99 10.65 4.16
C GLU A 350 -14.35 11.04 4.76
N HIS A 351 -14.38 11.25 6.06
CA HIS A 351 -15.57 11.74 6.75
C HIS A 351 -15.19 12.60 7.94
N ASP A 352 -15.78 13.77 8.05
CA ASP A 352 -15.66 14.64 9.20
C ASP A 352 -16.92 14.50 10.04
N VAL A 353 -16.77 13.95 11.25
CA VAL A 353 -17.87 13.84 12.21
C VAL A 353 -18.28 15.23 12.68
N ASP A 354 -17.27 16.08 12.90
CA ASP A 354 -17.38 17.52 13.11
C ASP A 354 -16.04 18.18 12.71
N ASP A 355 -15.83 19.44 13.10
CA ASP A 355 -14.61 20.21 12.83
C ASP A 355 -13.36 19.74 13.60
N LEU A 356 -13.51 18.84 14.58
CA LEU A 356 -12.42 18.32 15.43
C LEU A 356 -12.19 16.82 15.29
N ILE A 357 -13.16 16.06 14.73
CA ILE A 357 -13.07 14.60 14.63
C ILE A 357 -13.13 14.19 13.15
N HIS A 358 -12.04 13.70 12.65
CA HIS A 358 -11.84 13.32 11.25
C HIS A 358 -11.60 11.82 11.09
N ILE A 359 -12.23 11.20 10.12
CA ILE A 359 -12.00 9.80 9.74
C ILE A 359 -11.33 9.77 8.37
N ARG A 360 -10.16 9.14 8.28
CA ARG A 360 -9.40 8.92 7.04
C ARG A 360 -8.95 7.48 7.03
N THR A 361 -9.61 6.64 6.25
CA THR A 361 -9.36 5.20 6.20
C THR A 361 -9.74 4.60 4.85
N ALA A 362 -9.61 3.29 4.69
CA ALA A 362 -10.01 2.57 3.46
C ALA A 362 -9.32 3.09 2.18
N ILE A 363 -8.01 3.38 2.27
CA ILE A 363 -7.15 3.79 1.15
C ILE A 363 -6.84 2.63 0.17
N GLY A 364 -7.23 1.40 0.51
CA GLY A 364 -6.99 0.22 -0.31
C GLY A 364 -5.51 -0.11 -0.50
N GLY A 365 -5.16 -0.66 -1.66
CA GLY A 365 -3.78 -1.01 -2.04
C GLY A 365 -2.84 0.19 -2.22
N LYS A 366 -3.36 1.43 -2.23
CA LYS A 366 -2.57 2.66 -2.41
C LYS A 366 -1.75 3.04 -1.17
N GLY A 367 -2.07 2.48 0.00
CA GLY A 367 -1.54 2.94 1.30
C GLY A 367 -0.03 3.06 1.34
N MET A 368 0.71 2.03 0.93
CA MET A 368 2.18 2.05 0.95
C MET A 368 2.76 3.14 0.05
N THR A 369 2.19 3.31 -1.14
CA THR A 369 2.68 4.29 -2.13
C THR A 369 2.24 5.72 -1.82
N ALA A 370 0.99 5.95 -1.37
CA ALA A 370 0.40 7.29 -1.39
C ALA A 370 0.18 7.93 0.00
N SER A 371 0.25 7.16 1.11
CA SER A 371 -0.09 7.68 2.44
C SER A 371 0.73 8.90 2.86
N GLY A 372 2.02 8.96 2.48
CA GLY A 372 2.90 10.08 2.86
C GLY A 372 2.45 11.41 2.26
N GLY A 373 2.24 11.44 0.95
CA GLY A 373 1.80 12.66 0.27
C GLY A 373 0.35 13.05 0.58
N TYR A 374 -0.52 12.06 0.75
CA TYR A 374 -1.89 12.30 1.19
C TYR A 374 -1.95 12.92 2.60
N ALA A 375 -1.25 12.32 3.56
CA ALA A 375 -1.22 12.81 4.93
C ALA A 375 -0.61 14.21 5.05
N GLU A 376 0.38 14.54 4.22
CA GLU A 376 0.95 15.88 4.15
C GLU A 376 -0.12 16.92 3.79
N GLU A 377 -0.93 16.64 2.76
CA GLU A 377 -1.97 17.54 2.30
C GLU A 377 -3.06 17.72 3.36
N VAL A 378 -3.51 16.63 3.98
CA VAL A 378 -4.54 16.68 5.04
C VAL A 378 -4.06 17.49 6.23
N VAL A 379 -2.84 17.23 6.72
CA VAL A 379 -2.29 17.93 7.89
C VAL A 379 -2.06 19.41 7.62
N LYS A 380 -1.59 19.77 6.43
CA LYS A 380 -1.44 21.18 6.01
C LYS A 380 -2.80 21.92 5.98
N GLY A 381 -3.86 21.21 5.56
CA GLY A 381 -5.21 21.78 5.51
C GLY A 381 -5.86 22.03 6.89
N TRP A 382 -5.29 21.47 7.96
CA TRP A 382 -5.83 21.65 9.30
C TRP A 382 -5.33 22.89 10.03
N GLU A 383 -4.34 23.63 9.51
CA GLU A 383 -3.75 24.82 10.17
C GLU A 383 -3.39 24.54 11.64
N LEU A 384 -2.69 23.41 11.91
CA LEU A 384 -2.30 22.91 13.23
C LEU A 384 -1.16 23.75 13.85
#